data_6c57f305c0597236b31fa8460810fde6
#
_entry.id   6c57f305c0597236b31fa8460810fde6
#
_cell.length_a   1.000
_cell.length_b   1.000
_cell.length_c   1.000
_cell.angle_alpha   90.00
_cell.angle_beta   90.00
_cell.angle_gamma   90.00
#
_symmetry.space_group_name_H-M   'P 1'
#
loop_
_entity.id
_entity.type
_entity.pdbx_description
1 polymer ?
#
loop_
_entity_poly.entity_id
_entity_poly.type
_entity_poly.pdbx_seq_one_letter_code
_entity_poly.pdbx_strand_id
1 'polypeptide(L)'
;MGDTYTRQSSYTDGDVITAAHTNNEFNQLLAAFAASTGHSHDGTAGEGGAVTKLLSNALTFGAGTAGTDITITFDGESNDGVMKWMEDEDYFEFSDDILIASTEKLQFRDTAIYINSSADGQL
;
A
#
# COMPACT_ATOMS: atom_id res chain seq x y z
N MET A 1 -0.24 -11.02 11.64
CA MET A 1 -0.19 -10.01 12.71
C MET A 1 1.28 -9.70 12.92
N GLY A 2 1.68 -8.45 12.69
CA GLY A 2 3.05 -8.01 12.85
C GLY A 2 3.43 -7.87 14.34
N ASP A 3 4.72 -7.74 14.61
CA ASP A 3 5.21 -7.49 15.95
C ASP A 3 5.03 -6.01 16.30
N THR A 4 4.29 -5.75 17.36
CA THR A 4 4.04 -4.39 17.85
C THR A 4 5.06 -4.02 18.91
N TYR A 5 5.47 -2.75 18.95
CA TYR A 5 6.30 -2.29 20.06
C TYR A 5 5.49 -2.28 21.36
N THR A 6 5.94 -3.08 22.32
CA THR A 6 5.41 -3.06 23.69
C THR A 6 6.49 -2.62 24.64
N ARG A 7 6.26 -1.52 25.35
CA ARG A 7 7.19 -1.00 26.34
C ARG A 7 7.51 -2.05 27.40
N GLN A 8 8.77 -2.40 27.57
CA GLN A 8 9.23 -3.46 28.48
C GLN A 8 9.55 -2.94 29.88
N SER A 9 9.89 -1.66 30.02
CA SER A 9 10.32 -1.07 31.28
C SER A 9 9.70 0.30 31.48
N SER A 10 9.37 0.63 32.73
CA SER A 10 8.92 1.95 33.17
C SER A 10 9.76 2.37 34.38
N TYR A 11 10.39 3.53 34.32
CA TYR A 11 11.32 4.02 35.34
C TYR A 11 10.77 5.24 36.01
N THR A 12 11.15 5.39 37.29
CA THR A 12 10.96 6.60 38.14
C THR A 12 12.30 7.11 38.64
N ASP A 13 12.32 8.34 39.16
CA ASP A 13 13.54 8.90 39.72
C ASP A 13 14.09 8.03 40.86
N GLY A 14 15.38 7.68 40.75
CA GLY A 14 16.07 6.81 41.71
C GLY A 14 16.13 5.36 41.34
N ASP A 15 15.45 4.92 40.26
CA ASP A 15 15.54 3.54 39.80
C ASP A 15 16.92 3.20 39.21
N VAL A 16 17.37 1.98 39.47
CA VAL A 16 18.58 1.44 38.83
C VAL A 16 18.26 0.85 37.48
N ILE A 17 18.77 1.46 36.42
CA ILE A 17 18.65 0.95 35.07
C ILE A 17 19.71 -0.13 34.81
N THR A 18 19.30 -1.35 34.55
CA THR A 18 20.22 -2.46 34.24
C THR A 18 20.40 -2.60 32.71
N ALA A 19 21.48 -3.27 32.30
CA ALA A 19 21.70 -3.61 30.89
C ALA A 19 20.53 -4.44 30.29
N ALA A 20 19.91 -5.31 31.10
CA ALA A 20 18.76 -6.10 30.67
C ALA A 20 17.55 -5.20 30.33
N HIS A 21 17.26 -4.19 31.11
CA HIS A 21 16.17 -3.25 30.84
C HIS A 21 16.37 -2.56 29.48
N THR A 22 17.56 -2.01 29.24
CA THR A 22 17.87 -1.31 27.98
C THR A 22 17.85 -2.25 26.78
N ASN A 23 18.46 -3.43 26.92
CA ASN A 23 18.49 -4.42 25.84
C ASN A 23 17.08 -4.91 25.48
N ASN A 24 16.20 -5.12 26.45
CA ASN A 24 14.83 -5.53 26.19
C ASN A 24 14.03 -4.49 25.40
N GLU A 25 14.19 -3.20 25.72
CA GLU A 25 13.55 -2.12 24.94
C GLU A 25 14.07 -2.10 23.49
N PHE A 26 15.39 -2.19 23.29
CA PHE A 26 15.96 -2.21 21.94
C PHE A 26 15.58 -3.47 21.16
N ASN A 27 15.49 -4.62 21.79
CA ASN A 27 15.05 -5.85 21.13
C ASN A 27 13.60 -5.75 20.66
N GLN A 28 12.71 -5.10 21.44
CA GLN A 28 11.33 -4.83 21.02
C GLN A 28 11.26 -3.85 19.83
N LEU A 29 12.10 -2.80 19.83
CA LEU A 29 12.20 -1.91 18.67
C LEU A 29 12.68 -2.65 17.43
N LEU A 30 13.73 -3.46 17.55
CA LEU A 30 14.25 -4.25 16.42
C LEU A 30 13.19 -5.23 15.88
N ALA A 31 12.44 -5.89 16.76
CA ALA A 31 11.35 -6.78 16.37
C ALA A 31 10.24 -6.02 15.62
N ALA A 32 9.84 -4.83 16.10
CA ALA A 32 8.82 -4.00 15.45
C ALA A 32 9.22 -3.52 14.04
N PHE A 33 10.52 -3.43 13.73
CA PHE A 33 11.02 -3.05 12.41
C PHE A 33 11.54 -4.25 11.57
N ALA A 34 11.28 -5.48 11.99
CA ALA A 34 11.68 -6.65 11.22
C ALA A 34 10.93 -6.73 9.88
N ALA A 35 11.63 -7.12 8.81
CA ALA A 35 11.12 -7.04 7.44
C ALA A 35 9.88 -7.92 7.15
N SER A 36 9.72 -9.05 7.88
CA SER A 36 8.63 -10.00 7.64
C SER A 36 7.65 -10.15 8.81
N THR A 37 8.06 -9.75 10.01
CA THR A 37 7.28 -9.90 11.25
C THR A 37 7.09 -8.59 11.99
N GLY A 38 7.63 -7.49 11.46
CA GLY A 38 7.50 -6.16 12.06
C GLY A 38 6.08 -5.60 11.95
N HIS A 39 5.89 -4.39 12.51
CA HIS A 39 4.58 -3.71 12.44
C HIS A 39 4.15 -3.42 11.01
N SER A 40 2.85 -3.43 10.77
CA SER A 40 2.21 -2.98 9.54
C SER A 40 1.53 -1.62 9.74
N HIS A 41 1.15 -0.96 8.66
CA HIS A 41 0.39 0.30 8.69
C HIS A 41 -1.05 0.07 8.26
N ASP A 42 -1.75 -0.85 8.91
CA ASP A 42 -3.11 -1.27 8.58
C ASP A 42 -4.20 -0.62 9.46
N GLY A 43 -3.80 0.19 10.45
CA GLY A 43 -4.71 0.84 11.39
C GLY A 43 -5.06 0.02 12.61
N THR A 44 -4.57 -1.21 12.74
CA THR A 44 -4.72 -2.03 13.95
C THR A 44 -3.95 -1.41 15.12
N ALA A 45 -4.51 -1.50 16.33
CA ALA A 45 -3.87 -0.95 17.52
C ALA A 45 -2.46 -1.54 17.73
N GLY A 46 -1.45 -0.67 17.82
CA GLY A 46 -0.05 -1.04 17.96
C GLY A 46 0.70 -1.32 16.65
N GLU A 47 0.00 -1.46 15.52
CA GLU A 47 0.59 -1.71 14.20
C GLU A 47 0.90 -0.43 13.39
N GLY A 48 0.62 0.73 13.97
CA GLY A 48 0.72 2.01 13.29
C GLY A 48 -0.58 2.40 12.58
N GLY A 49 -0.79 3.70 12.40
CA GLY A 49 -1.97 4.21 11.69
C GLY A 49 -1.95 3.84 10.21
N ALA A 50 -3.12 3.66 9.61
CA ALA A 50 -3.24 3.43 8.17
C ALA A 50 -2.53 4.55 7.37
N VAL A 51 -1.87 4.18 6.28
CA VAL A 51 -1.23 5.16 5.38
C VAL A 51 -2.31 5.88 4.59
N THR A 52 -2.56 7.14 4.92
CA THR A 52 -3.60 7.96 4.28
C THR A 52 -3.08 8.84 3.15
N LYS A 53 -1.76 9.00 3.00
CA LYS A 53 -1.12 9.80 1.95
C LYS A 53 0.24 9.22 1.58
N LEU A 54 0.50 9.15 0.28
CA LEU A 54 1.82 8.92 -0.31
C LEU A 54 2.23 10.22 -1.00
N LEU A 55 3.23 10.92 -0.46
CA LEU A 55 3.59 12.30 -0.87
C LEU A 55 4.75 12.36 -1.87
N SER A 56 5.20 11.23 -2.38
CA SER A 56 6.25 11.20 -3.40
C SER A 56 5.68 11.51 -4.78
N ASN A 57 6.46 12.23 -5.62
CA ASN A 57 6.13 12.45 -7.03
C ASN A 57 6.35 11.18 -7.89
N ALA A 58 6.98 10.15 -7.34
CA ALA A 58 7.21 8.86 -7.98
C ALA A 58 7.02 7.73 -6.99
N LEU A 59 6.22 6.73 -7.38
CA LEU A 59 6.01 5.49 -6.63
C LEU A 59 6.37 4.33 -7.54
N THR A 60 7.10 3.37 -6.99
CA THR A 60 7.42 2.12 -7.69
C THR A 60 6.67 0.98 -7.01
N PHE A 61 5.90 0.24 -7.78
CA PHE A 61 5.24 -0.99 -7.35
C PHE A 61 5.98 -2.19 -7.93
N GLY A 62 6.09 -3.25 -7.14
CA GLY A 62 6.74 -4.48 -7.55
C GLY A 62 8.24 -4.55 -7.22
N ALA A 63 8.76 -5.77 -7.19
CA ALA A 63 10.14 -6.08 -6.82
C ALA A 63 11.07 -6.25 -8.05
N GLY A 64 10.58 -6.07 -9.28
CA GLY A 64 11.33 -6.30 -10.50
C GLY A 64 11.64 -7.78 -10.74
N THR A 65 10.80 -8.68 -10.26
CA THR A 65 10.98 -10.13 -10.44
C THR A 65 10.35 -10.56 -11.76
N ALA A 66 11.12 -11.16 -12.64
CA ALA A 66 10.67 -11.64 -13.95
C ALA A 66 9.52 -12.67 -13.82
N GLY A 67 8.52 -12.57 -14.69
CA GLY A 67 7.35 -13.44 -14.72
C GLY A 67 6.41 -13.28 -13.52
N THR A 68 6.51 -12.16 -12.79
CA THR A 68 5.66 -11.90 -11.63
C THR A 68 4.82 -10.65 -11.84
N ASP A 69 3.51 -10.85 -11.98
CA ASP A 69 2.55 -9.76 -12.12
C ASP A 69 2.51 -8.86 -10.90
N ILE A 70 2.29 -7.57 -11.15
CA ILE A 70 2.10 -6.59 -10.09
C ILE A 70 0.60 -6.31 -9.94
N THR A 71 0.07 -6.54 -8.74
CA THR A 71 -1.36 -6.41 -8.45
C THR A 71 -1.60 -5.25 -7.48
N ILE A 72 -2.55 -4.39 -7.82
CA ILE A 72 -3.13 -3.38 -6.92
C ILE A 72 -4.60 -3.74 -6.71
N THR A 73 -4.95 -4.06 -5.47
CA THR A 73 -6.32 -4.39 -5.08
C THR A 73 -6.97 -3.18 -4.40
N PHE A 74 -8.15 -2.84 -4.83
CA PHE A 74 -9.06 -1.89 -4.19
C PHE A 74 -10.07 -2.69 -3.37
N ASP A 75 -9.75 -2.88 -2.09
CA ASP A 75 -10.48 -3.74 -1.14
C ASP A 75 -11.80 -3.07 -0.73
N GLY A 76 -12.90 -3.56 -1.25
CA GLY A 76 -14.26 -3.11 -0.95
C GLY A 76 -14.95 -4.03 0.06
N GLU A 77 -16.10 -3.59 0.61
CA GLU A 77 -16.87 -4.40 1.58
C GLU A 77 -17.40 -5.70 0.96
N SER A 78 -17.85 -5.66 -0.29
CA SER A 78 -18.54 -6.78 -0.93
C SER A 78 -17.96 -7.16 -2.29
N ASN A 79 -17.29 -6.23 -2.95
CA ASN A 79 -16.67 -6.42 -4.26
C ASN A 79 -15.35 -5.67 -4.31
N ASP A 80 -14.31 -6.36 -4.73
CA ASP A 80 -12.98 -5.81 -4.89
C ASP A 80 -12.72 -5.48 -6.35
N GLY A 81 -12.03 -4.37 -6.60
CA GLY A 81 -11.50 -4.03 -7.92
C GLY A 81 -10.02 -4.36 -7.99
N VAL A 82 -9.54 -4.85 -9.13
CA VAL A 82 -8.13 -5.18 -9.31
C VAL A 82 -7.58 -4.53 -10.57
N MET A 83 -6.42 -3.89 -10.46
CA MET A 83 -5.59 -3.47 -11.57
C MET A 83 -4.27 -4.23 -11.51
N LYS A 84 -3.91 -4.90 -12.60
CA LYS A 84 -2.66 -5.65 -12.71
C LYS A 84 -1.77 -5.11 -13.83
N TRP A 85 -0.48 -5.12 -13.61
CA TRP A 85 0.51 -5.14 -14.67
C TRP A 85 0.87 -6.60 -14.96
N MET A 86 0.52 -7.07 -16.16
CA MET A 86 0.84 -8.41 -16.64
C MET A 86 2.26 -8.37 -17.17
N GLU A 87 3.22 -8.92 -16.41
CA GLU A 87 4.65 -8.71 -16.67
C GLU A 87 5.13 -9.42 -17.94
N ASP A 88 4.68 -10.64 -18.16
CA ASP A 88 5.07 -11.43 -19.33
C ASP A 88 4.32 -11.00 -20.61
N GLU A 89 3.09 -10.49 -20.48
CA GLU A 89 2.24 -10.10 -21.59
C GLU A 89 2.35 -8.63 -21.97
N ASP A 90 2.99 -7.80 -21.14
CA ASP A 90 3.28 -6.38 -21.35
C ASP A 90 2.03 -5.50 -21.54
N TYR A 91 0.99 -5.71 -20.68
CA TYR A 91 -0.21 -4.87 -20.65
C TYR A 91 -0.83 -4.72 -19.25
N PHE A 92 -1.74 -3.75 -19.10
CA PHE A 92 -2.59 -3.61 -17.92
C PHE A 92 -3.89 -4.40 -18.07
N GLU A 93 -4.23 -5.20 -17.06
CA GLU A 93 -5.52 -5.87 -16.91
C GLU A 93 -6.34 -5.21 -15.78
N PHE A 94 -7.65 -5.04 -16.02
CA PHE A 94 -8.61 -4.57 -15.04
C PHE A 94 -9.68 -5.65 -14.84
N SER A 95 -10.01 -5.97 -13.58
CA SER A 95 -11.02 -6.99 -13.26
C SER A 95 -12.45 -6.54 -13.57
N ASP A 96 -12.66 -5.21 -13.64
CA ASP A 96 -13.97 -4.59 -13.79
C ASP A 96 -13.97 -3.53 -14.87
N ASP A 97 -15.15 -3.00 -15.19
CA ASP A 97 -15.34 -1.96 -16.18
C ASP A 97 -14.58 -0.67 -15.82
N ILE A 98 -14.09 0.04 -16.83
CA ILE A 98 -13.50 1.37 -16.66
C ILE A 98 -14.54 2.41 -17.09
N LEU A 99 -15.08 3.16 -16.13
CA LEU A 99 -15.97 4.28 -16.39
C LEU A 99 -15.15 5.57 -16.62
N ILE A 100 -15.19 6.10 -17.82
CA ILE A 100 -14.71 7.46 -18.11
C ILE A 100 -15.87 8.41 -17.83
N ALA A 101 -15.81 9.10 -16.69
CA ALA A 101 -16.89 9.96 -16.23
C ALA A 101 -17.00 11.28 -17.03
N SER A 102 -18.22 11.81 -17.11
CA SER A 102 -18.49 13.12 -17.74
C SER A 102 -18.13 13.15 -19.23
N THR A 103 -17.55 14.24 -19.71
CA THR A 103 -17.09 14.46 -21.09
C THR A 103 -15.60 14.15 -21.29
N GLU A 104 -15.00 13.48 -20.32
CA GLU A 104 -13.60 13.10 -20.39
C GLU A 104 -13.37 12.06 -21.49
N LYS A 105 -12.12 11.89 -21.89
CA LYS A 105 -11.74 11.13 -23.08
C LYS A 105 -10.76 10.04 -22.76
N LEU A 106 -10.94 8.87 -23.35
CA LEU A 106 -9.86 7.90 -23.52
C LEU A 106 -9.06 8.28 -24.76
N GLN A 107 -7.83 8.78 -24.59
CA GLN A 107 -6.98 9.27 -25.67
C GLN A 107 -5.94 8.22 -26.09
N PHE A 108 -5.68 8.10 -27.39
CA PHE A 108 -4.72 7.17 -27.97
C PHE A 108 -3.62 7.95 -28.69
N ARG A 109 -2.37 7.81 -28.24
CA ARG A 109 -1.17 8.38 -28.84
C ARG A 109 -1.07 9.90 -28.80
N ASP A 110 -2.13 10.65 -29.11
CA ASP A 110 -2.20 12.10 -28.99
C ASP A 110 -3.62 12.56 -28.61
N THR A 111 -3.79 13.84 -28.37
CA THR A 111 -5.07 14.41 -27.90
C THR A 111 -6.16 14.50 -28.96
N ALA A 112 -5.84 14.27 -30.24
CA ALA A 112 -6.79 14.30 -31.35
C ALA A 112 -7.42 12.92 -31.64
N ILE A 113 -6.81 11.83 -31.13
CA ILE A 113 -7.31 10.46 -31.29
C ILE A 113 -7.88 9.99 -29.96
N TYR A 114 -9.21 9.89 -29.87
CA TYR A 114 -9.89 9.53 -28.63
C TYR A 114 -11.24 8.87 -28.86
N ILE A 115 -11.73 8.19 -27.83
CA ILE A 115 -13.12 7.75 -27.69
C ILE A 115 -13.73 8.51 -26.51
N ASN A 116 -14.89 9.12 -26.71
CA ASN A 116 -15.72 9.66 -25.65
C ASN A 116 -17.19 9.68 -26.06
N SER A 117 -18.08 9.75 -25.07
CA SER A 117 -19.48 10.08 -25.30
C SER A 117 -19.67 11.58 -25.22
N SER A 118 -20.24 12.19 -26.25
CA SER A 118 -20.53 13.63 -26.30
C SER A 118 -21.87 14.00 -25.64
N ALA A 119 -22.72 13.00 -25.41
CA ALA A 119 -24.02 13.14 -24.76
C ALA A 119 -24.37 11.82 -24.05
N ASP A 120 -25.28 11.93 -23.09
CA ASP A 120 -25.72 10.78 -22.29
C ASP A 120 -26.32 9.68 -23.18
N GLY A 121 -25.82 8.43 -23.03
CA GLY A 121 -26.29 7.27 -23.78
C GLY A 121 -25.79 7.16 -25.23
N GLN A 122 -24.77 7.91 -25.63
CA GLN A 122 -24.18 7.86 -26.97
C GLN A 122 -22.66 7.60 -26.95
N LEU A 123 -22.18 6.78 -27.85
CA LEU A 123 -20.76 6.59 -28.15
C LEU A 123 -20.54 6.89 -29.64
#